data_d07091e30dd340627dc1e9bd388c64e8
#
_entry.id   d07091e30dd340627dc1e9bd388c64e8
#
_cell.length_a   1.000
_cell.length_b   1.000
_cell.length_c   1.000
_cell.angle_alpha   90.00
_cell.angle_beta   90.00
_cell.angle_gamma   90.00
#
_symmetry.space_group_name_H-M   'P 1'
#
loop_
_entity.id
_entity.type
_entity.pdbx_description
1 polymer ?
#
loop_
_entity_poly.entity_id
_entity_poly.type
_entity_poly.pdbx_seq_one_letter_code
_entity_poly.pdbx_strand_id
1 'polypeptide(L)'
;MSRIDELVASVAPQGIEFRALGDMAVLVRGNGMPKTDLTDAGVGAIHYGQIYTRYGAWTTSTLSYVAPETAAKLVKANPRDIIITNTSENVEDVCKAVAWLGDLPIVTGGHATVIRHDQDPKYLAYWFQSESFRKQKRALATGTKVIDVSARQLAKVRIPVPPLEVQREIVRILDQFTQLEAELEAELEAELEARRQQYVFYRDELLAFPEAGGVRRVSMGDAGSFFGGLSGKSKADFTDGNARFVSYINVFNNIAVDLARDDFVRVDPGERQRTLTRGDIIFTGSSETPDEVGMSSVVTQGLAEPTYLNSFSIGFRLDNPDLLDPEFAKHLFRSTGMRQQIIKTASGVTRFNVSKARLGKVEFPVPSKDEQARIAGVLDDFEALVNSLSEGLPAELAARRQQYEYYRDKLLTFEEAAA
;
A
#
# COMPACT_ATOMS: atom_id res chain seq x y z
N MET A 1 4.47 16.35 35.46
CA MET A 1 4.17 14.91 35.66
C MET A 1 2.94 14.58 34.82
N SER A 2 2.93 13.44 34.15
CA SER A 2 1.70 13.00 33.49
C SER A 2 0.70 12.46 34.52
N ARG A 3 -0.60 12.42 34.15
CA ARG A 3 -1.61 11.81 35.01
C ARG A 3 -1.27 10.36 35.42
N ILE A 4 -0.57 9.61 34.57
CA ILE A 4 -0.08 8.26 34.89
C ILE A 4 1.04 8.32 35.92
N ASP A 5 2.00 9.25 35.82
CA ASP A 5 3.06 9.40 36.80
C ASP A 5 2.48 9.70 38.18
N GLU A 6 1.47 10.57 38.26
CA GLU A 6 0.75 10.90 39.49
C GLU A 6 0.01 9.70 40.07
N LEU A 7 -0.67 8.94 39.19
CA LEU A 7 -1.40 7.73 39.59
C LEU A 7 -0.43 6.65 40.09
N VAL A 8 0.67 6.39 39.38
CA VAL A 8 1.70 5.44 39.77
C VAL A 8 2.30 5.85 41.13
N ALA A 9 2.66 7.13 41.29
CA ALA A 9 3.19 7.64 42.56
C ALA A 9 2.22 7.46 43.75
N SER A 10 0.92 7.52 43.48
CA SER A 10 -0.11 7.34 44.53
C SER A 10 -0.37 5.88 44.89
N VAL A 11 -0.38 4.96 43.92
CA VAL A 11 -0.78 3.55 44.15
C VAL A 11 0.41 2.57 44.24
N ALA A 12 1.58 2.97 43.72
CA ALA A 12 2.81 2.19 43.72
C ALA A 12 4.05 3.05 44.00
N PRO A 13 4.14 3.72 45.16
CA PRO A 13 5.20 4.69 45.46
C PRO A 13 6.61 4.07 45.55
N GLN A 14 6.71 2.75 45.68
CA GLN A 14 7.98 2.00 45.71
C GLN A 14 8.42 1.46 44.34
N GLY A 15 7.74 1.85 43.25
CA GLY A 15 7.97 1.32 41.90
C GLY A 15 7.00 0.21 41.55
N ILE A 16 7.15 -0.33 40.35
CA ILE A 16 6.28 -1.38 39.79
C ILE A 16 6.97 -2.75 39.89
N GLU A 17 6.23 -3.76 40.30
CA GLU A 17 6.70 -5.14 40.31
C GLU A 17 6.84 -5.66 38.89
N PHE A 18 8.00 -6.28 38.56
CA PHE A 18 8.22 -7.01 37.32
C PHE A 18 8.15 -8.50 37.59
N ARG A 19 7.21 -9.19 36.94
CA ARG A 19 7.01 -10.63 37.13
C ARG A 19 7.34 -11.38 35.85
N ALA A 20 7.87 -12.58 35.96
CA ALA A 20 7.99 -13.47 34.83
C ALA A 20 6.59 -13.90 34.37
N LEU A 21 6.40 -13.95 33.04
CA LEU A 21 5.11 -14.32 32.45
C LEU A 21 4.62 -15.69 32.93
N GLY A 22 5.55 -16.64 33.14
CA GLY A 22 5.23 -17.98 33.69
C GLY A 22 4.78 -18.01 35.15
N ASP A 23 5.06 -16.92 35.93
CA ASP A 23 4.65 -16.81 37.33
C ASP A 23 3.24 -16.19 37.44
N MET A 24 2.77 -15.51 36.41
CA MET A 24 1.49 -14.78 36.43
C MET A 24 0.47 -15.31 35.41
N ALA A 25 0.85 -16.27 34.57
CA ALA A 25 -0.01 -16.76 33.51
C ALA A 25 0.24 -18.24 33.21
N VAL A 26 -0.80 -18.90 32.70
CA VAL A 26 -0.69 -20.27 32.13
C VAL A 26 -0.54 -20.19 30.64
N LEU A 27 0.59 -20.69 30.12
CA LEU A 27 0.89 -20.70 28.69
C LEU A 27 0.56 -22.09 28.12
N VAL A 28 -0.37 -22.13 27.18
CA VAL A 28 -0.83 -23.37 26.52
C VAL A 28 -0.54 -23.26 25.03
N ARG A 29 0.47 -24.02 24.53
CA ARG A 29 0.74 -24.07 23.10
C ARG A 29 -0.39 -24.77 22.36
N GLY A 30 -0.83 -24.18 21.25
CA GLY A 30 -1.81 -24.78 20.35
C GLY A 30 -1.29 -26.07 19.71
N ASN A 31 -2.17 -26.78 19.03
CA ASN A 31 -1.90 -27.97 18.25
C ASN A 31 -2.38 -27.79 16.80
N GLY A 32 -2.05 -28.72 15.93
CA GLY A 32 -2.18 -28.56 14.47
C GLY A 32 -3.54 -28.03 14.01
N MET A 33 -3.52 -26.91 13.28
CA MET A 33 -4.65 -26.32 12.56
C MET A 33 -4.13 -25.80 11.23
N PRO A 34 -4.06 -26.64 10.19
CA PRO A 34 -3.64 -26.20 8.86
C PRO A 34 -4.71 -25.27 8.24
N LYS A 35 -4.30 -24.44 7.27
CA LYS A 35 -5.25 -23.53 6.58
C LYS A 35 -6.42 -24.25 5.92
N THR A 36 -6.25 -25.50 5.54
CA THR A 36 -7.28 -26.35 4.94
C THR A 36 -8.44 -26.68 5.86
N ASP A 37 -8.26 -26.54 7.17
CA ASP A 37 -9.32 -26.76 8.16
C ASP A 37 -10.19 -25.52 8.39
N LEU A 38 -9.81 -24.38 7.83
CA LEU A 38 -10.55 -23.12 7.97
C LEU A 38 -11.79 -23.15 7.07
N THR A 39 -12.90 -22.69 7.64
CA THR A 39 -14.23 -22.61 7.02
C THR A 39 -14.82 -21.20 7.23
N ASP A 40 -15.91 -20.92 6.53
CA ASP A 40 -16.63 -19.64 6.64
C ASP A 40 -17.65 -19.63 7.79
N ALA A 41 -17.92 -20.79 8.42
CA ALA A 41 -18.86 -20.91 9.52
C ALA A 41 -18.44 -22.05 10.48
N GLY A 42 -18.89 -21.99 11.75
CA GLY A 42 -18.60 -23.00 12.77
C GLY A 42 -18.12 -22.38 14.07
N VAL A 43 -17.11 -22.98 14.69
CA VAL A 43 -16.46 -22.45 15.90
C VAL A 43 -15.40 -21.43 15.50
N GLY A 44 -15.42 -20.23 16.09
CA GLY A 44 -14.47 -19.18 15.81
C GLY A 44 -13.01 -19.65 15.97
N ALA A 45 -12.16 -19.31 15.02
CA ALA A 45 -10.76 -19.71 15.02
C ALA A 45 -9.84 -18.54 14.60
N ILE A 46 -8.70 -18.41 15.28
CA ILE A 46 -7.63 -17.49 14.92
C ILE A 46 -6.41 -18.30 14.48
N HIS A 47 -6.12 -18.26 13.19
CA HIS A 47 -4.90 -18.84 12.63
C HIS A 47 -3.72 -17.89 12.79
N TYR A 48 -2.54 -18.41 13.15
CA TYR A 48 -1.34 -17.60 13.42
C TYR A 48 -1.00 -16.61 12.28
N GLY A 49 -1.16 -17.00 11.02
CA GLY A 49 -0.93 -16.14 9.87
C GLY A 49 -1.86 -14.92 9.81
N GLN A 50 -3.06 -15.00 10.39
CA GLN A 50 -3.99 -13.87 10.46
C GLN A 50 -3.58 -12.86 11.53
N ILE A 51 -2.88 -13.31 12.59
CA ILE A 51 -2.33 -12.41 13.62
C ILE A 51 -1.28 -11.47 13.01
N TYR A 52 -0.53 -11.94 11.99
CA TYR A 52 0.45 -11.10 11.30
C TYR A 52 -0.16 -10.05 10.37
N THR A 53 -1.27 -10.38 9.72
CA THR A 53 -1.73 -9.65 8.53
C THR A 53 -3.07 -8.97 8.68
N ARG A 54 -3.88 -9.35 9.68
CA ARG A 54 -5.29 -8.98 9.73
C ARG A 54 -5.78 -8.47 11.08
N TYR A 55 -5.16 -8.89 12.18
CA TYR A 55 -5.56 -8.47 13.52
C TYR A 55 -4.63 -7.38 14.07
N GLY A 56 -5.23 -6.42 14.78
CA GLY A 56 -4.51 -5.46 15.62
C GLY A 56 -4.13 -6.04 16.98
N ALA A 57 -4.00 -5.18 17.99
CA ALA A 57 -3.67 -5.58 19.36
C ALA A 57 -4.77 -6.45 20.01
N TRP A 58 -6.02 -6.30 19.59
CA TRP A 58 -7.17 -7.04 20.11
C TRP A 58 -8.27 -7.20 19.06
N THR A 59 -9.19 -8.13 19.30
CA THR A 59 -10.37 -8.35 18.44
C THR A 59 -11.54 -8.92 19.25
N THR A 60 -12.77 -8.64 18.82
CA THR A 60 -14.02 -9.20 19.36
C THR A 60 -14.65 -10.23 18.42
N SER A 61 -14.12 -10.40 17.20
CA SER A 61 -14.64 -11.33 16.19
C SER A 61 -13.52 -12.09 15.49
N THR A 62 -13.82 -13.28 14.99
CA THR A 62 -12.89 -14.07 14.19
C THR A 62 -13.15 -13.89 12.70
N LEU A 63 -12.09 -13.93 11.90
CA LEU A 63 -12.16 -13.87 10.44
C LEU A 63 -12.36 -15.25 9.80
N SER A 64 -12.20 -16.31 10.59
CA SER A 64 -12.32 -17.70 10.15
C SER A 64 -12.91 -18.56 11.23
N TYR A 65 -13.39 -19.73 10.83
CA TYR A 65 -14.02 -20.72 11.68
C TYR A 65 -13.42 -22.09 11.38
N VAL A 66 -13.75 -23.07 12.22
CA VAL A 66 -13.47 -24.48 11.98
C VAL A 66 -14.71 -25.33 12.33
N ALA A 67 -14.80 -26.52 11.77
CA ALA A 67 -15.86 -27.46 12.12
C ALA A 67 -15.81 -27.82 13.62
N PRO A 68 -16.96 -28.09 14.27
CA PRO A 68 -17.01 -28.43 15.71
C PRO A 68 -16.12 -29.61 16.10
N GLU A 69 -16.00 -30.62 15.24
CA GLU A 69 -15.18 -31.83 15.46
C GLU A 69 -13.67 -31.48 15.46
N THR A 70 -13.27 -30.52 14.60
CA THR A 70 -11.91 -29.98 14.58
C THR A 70 -11.66 -29.12 15.83
N ALA A 71 -12.59 -28.23 16.15
CA ALA A 71 -12.50 -27.37 17.35
C ALA A 71 -12.35 -28.16 18.66
N ALA A 72 -13.00 -29.32 18.76
CA ALA A 72 -12.91 -30.19 19.93
C ALA A 72 -11.48 -30.68 20.23
N LYS A 73 -10.61 -30.71 19.21
CA LYS A 73 -9.22 -31.19 19.30
C LYS A 73 -8.22 -30.03 19.48
N LEU A 74 -8.64 -28.80 19.32
CA LEU A 74 -7.78 -27.63 19.33
C LEU A 74 -7.75 -26.96 20.72
N VAL A 75 -6.69 -26.20 20.97
CA VAL A 75 -6.58 -25.38 22.17
C VAL A 75 -7.55 -24.23 22.11
N LYS A 76 -8.33 -24.07 23.20
CA LYS A 76 -9.30 -22.99 23.37
C LYS A 76 -8.65 -21.75 23.98
N ALA A 77 -8.93 -20.61 23.41
CA ALA A 77 -8.73 -19.30 23.99
C ALA A 77 -10.09 -18.78 24.49
N ASN A 78 -10.18 -18.48 25.79
CA ASN A 78 -11.38 -17.92 26.40
C ASN A 78 -11.41 -16.40 26.23
N PRO A 79 -12.57 -15.74 26.44
CA PRO A 79 -12.62 -14.30 26.55
C PRO A 79 -11.55 -13.78 27.53
N ARG A 80 -10.80 -12.75 27.12
CA ARG A 80 -9.68 -12.10 27.82
C ARG A 80 -8.33 -12.82 27.72
N ASP A 81 -8.22 -14.00 27.10
CA ASP A 81 -6.93 -14.64 26.85
C ASP A 81 -6.15 -13.88 25.73
N ILE A 82 -4.83 -13.97 25.79
CA ILE A 82 -3.95 -13.50 24.70
C ILE A 82 -3.56 -14.70 23.83
N ILE A 83 -3.58 -14.52 22.52
CA ILE A 83 -3.03 -15.47 21.57
C ILE A 83 -1.77 -14.85 20.97
N ILE A 84 -0.62 -15.48 21.19
CA ILE A 84 0.69 -15.01 20.70
C ILE A 84 1.31 -16.02 19.73
N THR A 85 1.89 -15.54 18.63
CA THR A 85 2.52 -16.40 17.63
C THR A 85 3.88 -16.89 18.10
N ASN A 86 4.20 -18.17 17.85
CA ASN A 86 5.49 -18.76 18.22
C ASN A 86 6.51 -18.74 17.08
N THR A 87 6.09 -18.73 15.80
CA THR A 87 6.97 -18.89 14.66
C THR A 87 6.75 -17.79 13.63
N SER A 88 7.81 -17.32 13.01
CA SER A 88 7.77 -16.36 11.89
C SER A 88 8.99 -16.55 10.98
N GLU A 89 9.01 -15.89 9.83
CA GLU A 89 10.15 -15.84 8.91
C GLU A 89 11.21 -14.82 9.37
N ASN A 90 10.87 -13.92 10.28
CA ASN A 90 11.76 -12.89 10.81
C ASN A 90 11.55 -12.66 12.31
N VAL A 91 12.51 -11.99 12.96
CA VAL A 91 12.50 -11.70 14.42
C VAL A 91 11.50 -10.58 14.74
N GLU A 92 11.25 -9.68 13.82
CA GLU A 92 10.34 -8.54 14.02
C GLU A 92 8.91 -9.03 14.22
N ASP A 93 8.50 -10.01 13.43
CA ASP A 93 7.12 -10.51 13.44
C ASP A 93 6.86 -11.62 14.46
N VAL A 94 7.87 -12.43 14.84
CA VAL A 94 7.65 -13.48 15.85
C VAL A 94 7.10 -12.86 17.14
N CYS A 95 6.23 -13.60 17.84
CA CYS A 95 5.55 -13.15 19.04
C CYS A 95 4.62 -11.93 18.84
N LYS A 96 4.04 -11.74 17.66
CA LYS A 96 2.85 -10.89 17.55
C LYS A 96 1.70 -11.49 18.37
N ALA A 97 1.01 -10.64 19.11
CA ALA A 97 -0.04 -11.03 20.03
C ALA A 97 -1.36 -10.34 19.71
N VAL A 98 -2.47 -11.01 19.98
CA VAL A 98 -3.83 -10.47 19.91
C VAL A 98 -4.60 -10.86 21.16
N ALA A 99 -5.26 -9.90 21.81
CA ALA A 99 -6.19 -10.17 22.90
C ALA A 99 -7.56 -10.58 22.34
N TRP A 100 -8.09 -11.70 22.83
CA TRP A 100 -9.44 -12.11 22.50
C TRP A 100 -10.45 -11.47 23.44
N LEU A 101 -11.30 -10.61 22.94
CA LEU A 101 -12.30 -9.86 23.70
C LEU A 101 -13.75 -10.18 23.28
N GLY A 102 -13.96 -11.23 22.48
CA GLY A 102 -15.31 -11.74 22.17
C GLY A 102 -15.92 -12.51 23.35
N ASP A 103 -17.22 -12.80 23.24
CA ASP A 103 -17.99 -13.37 24.34
C ASP A 103 -17.87 -14.90 24.46
N LEU A 104 -17.47 -15.59 23.40
CA LEU A 104 -17.40 -17.05 23.36
C LEU A 104 -15.95 -17.54 23.22
N PRO A 105 -15.61 -18.72 23.77
CA PRO A 105 -14.32 -19.34 23.50
C PRO A 105 -14.11 -19.61 22.00
N ILE A 106 -12.89 -19.38 21.54
CA ILE A 106 -12.42 -19.66 20.18
C ILE A 106 -11.26 -20.65 20.24
N VAL A 107 -10.76 -21.07 19.07
CA VAL A 107 -9.63 -22.02 19.00
C VAL A 107 -8.46 -21.45 18.21
N THR A 108 -7.25 -21.99 18.45
CA THR A 108 -6.03 -21.63 17.73
C THR A 108 -5.14 -22.84 17.47
N GLY A 109 -4.20 -22.69 16.53
CA GLY A 109 -3.34 -23.77 16.04
C GLY A 109 -1.93 -23.80 16.64
N GLY A 110 -1.13 -24.77 16.22
CA GLY A 110 0.17 -25.14 16.81
C GLY A 110 1.31 -24.13 16.68
N HIS A 111 1.12 -23.09 15.86
CA HIS A 111 2.08 -21.97 15.72
C HIS A 111 1.74 -20.78 16.62
N ALA A 112 0.83 -20.96 17.56
CA ALA A 112 0.45 -19.96 18.55
C ALA A 112 0.39 -20.57 19.96
N THR A 113 0.53 -19.72 20.97
CA THR A 113 0.36 -20.03 22.39
C THR A 113 -0.78 -19.18 22.93
N VAL A 114 -1.68 -19.80 23.70
CA VAL A 114 -2.70 -19.11 24.48
C VAL A 114 -2.12 -18.78 25.85
N ILE A 115 -2.19 -17.52 26.25
CA ILE A 115 -1.75 -17.00 27.55
C ILE A 115 -3.00 -16.66 28.36
N ARG A 116 -3.24 -17.42 29.41
CA ARG A 116 -4.35 -17.23 30.36
C ARG A 116 -3.85 -16.48 31.58
N HIS A 117 -4.43 -15.34 31.87
CA HIS A 117 -3.97 -14.39 32.90
C HIS A 117 -5.15 -13.66 33.54
N ASP A 118 -4.85 -12.92 34.64
CA ASP A 118 -5.81 -12.10 35.40
C ASP A 118 -5.65 -10.59 35.14
N GLN A 119 -4.68 -10.18 34.31
CA GLN A 119 -4.39 -8.79 34.02
C GLN A 119 -5.39 -8.19 33.04
N ASP A 120 -5.29 -6.87 32.75
CA ASP A 120 -6.03 -6.27 31.66
C ASP A 120 -5.51 -6.80 30.31
N PRO A 121 -6.36 -7.42 29.46
CA PRO A 121 -5.92 -8.06 28.23
C PRO A 121 -5.37 -7.07 27.19
N LYS A 122 -5.93 -5.85 27.13
CA LYS A 122 -5.42 -4.82 26.21
C LYS A 122 -4.08 -4.28 26.69
N TYR A 123 -3.90 -4.12 28.00
CA TYR A 123 -2.61 -3.72 28.56
C TYR A 123 -1.50 -4.69 28.15
N LEU A 124 -1.71 -5.98 28.33
CA LEU A 124 -0.72 -6.99 27.90
C LEU A 124 -0.51 -6.98 26.39
N ALA A 125 -1.59 -6.87 25.60
CA ALA A 125 -1.49 -6.80 24.13
C ALA A 125 -0.66 -5.60 23.67
N TYR A 126 -0.85 -4.42 24.26
CA TYR A 126 -0.01 -3.25 23.99
C TYR A 126 1.43 -3.44 24.46
N TRP A 127 1.60 -4.07 25.65
CA TRP A 127 2.95 -4.33 26.16
C TRP A 127 3.74 -5.28 25.25
N PHE A 128 3.11 -6.30 24.65
CA PHE A 128 3.73 -7.19 23.65
C PHE A 128 4.11 -6.47 22.35
N GLN A 129 3.73 -5.22 22.14
CA GLN A 129 4.17 -4.38 21.04
C GLN A 129 5.32 -3.43 21.41
N SER A 130 5.65 -3.31 22.73
CA SER A 130 6.63 -2.35 23.24
C SER A 130 8.07 -2.71 22.86
N GLU A 131 8.96 -1.71 22.90
CA GLU A 131 10.39 -1.90 22.70
C GLU A 131 11.01 -2.77 23.82
N SER A 132 10.49 -2.68 25.04
CA SER A 132 10.91 -3.54 26.16
C SER A 132 10.68 -5.02 25.87
N PHE A 133 9.54 -5.37 25.27
CA PHE A 133 9.29 -6.74 24.83
C PHE A 133 10.12 -7.10 23.59
N ARG A 134 10.26 -6.20 22.62
CA ARG A 134 11.10 -6.44 21.43
C ARG A 134 12.54 -6.81 21.80
N LYS A 135 13.14 -6.13 22.78
CA LYS A 135 14.47 -6.46 23.29
C LYS A 135 14.53 -7.87 23.91
N GLN A 136 13.55 -8.23 24.72
CA GLN A 136 13.51 -9.54 25.38
C GLN A 136 13.29 -10.66 24.35
N LYS A 137 12.33 -10.51 23.42
CA LYS A 137 12.05 -11.54 22.41
C LYS A 137 13.24 -11.82 21.49
N ARG A 138 14.03 -10.78 21.12
CA ARG A 138 15.26 -10.96 20.33
C ARG A 138 16.27 -11.89 21.01
N ALA A 139 16.41 -11.77 22.32
CA ALA A 139 17.30 -12.62 23.10
C ALA A 139 16.79 -14.07 23.24
N LEU A 140 15.49 -14.29 23.08
CA LEU A 140 14.82 -15.58 23.22
C LEU A 140 14.59 -16.29 21.90
N ALA A 141 14.64 -15.58 20.78
CA ALA A 141 14.38 -16.10 19.45
C ALA A 141 15.48 -17.07 19.03
N THR A 142 15.09 -18.19 18.42
CA THR A 142 15.97 -19.22 17.89
C THR A 142 15.58 -19.60 16.46
N GLY A 143 16.52 -20.13 15.68
CA GLY A 143 16.32 -20.50 14.28
C GLY A 143 16.96 -19.54 13.30
N THR A 144 17.01 -19.93 12.02
CA THR A 144 17.64 -19.15 10.93
C THR A 144 16.70 -18.90 9.76
N LYS A 145 15.94 -19.90 9.30
CA LYS A 145 14.93 -19.79 8.24
C LYS A 145 13.53 -19.62 8.80
N VAL A 146 13.26 -20.28 9.91
CA VAL A 146 12.04 -20.10 10.70
C VAL A 146 12.49 -19.72 12.10
N ILE A 147 12.10 -18.55 12.52
CA ILE A 147 12.36 -18.05 13.88
C ILE A 147 11.26 -18.61 14.79
N ASP A 148 11.68 -19.21 15.94
CA ASP A 148 10.77 -19.76 16.94
C ASP A 148 11.07 -19.17 18.32
N VAL A 149 10.02 -18.86 19.05
CA VAL A 149 10.04 -18.55 20.49
C VAL A 149 9.03 -19.48 21.16
N SER A 150 9.54 -20.50 21.85
CA SER A 150 8.68 -21.49 22.53
C SER A 150 7.92 -20.91 23.73
N ALA A 151 6.82 -21.56 24.13
CA ALA A 151 6.09 -21.18 25.34
C ALA A 151 6.97 -21.17 26.61
N ARG A 152 7.97 -22.07 26.68
CA ARG A 152 8.96 -22.11 27.79
C ARG A 152 9.87 -20.88 27.79
N GLN A 153 10.24 -20.38 26.61
CA GLN A 153 11.02 -19.14 26.49
C GLN A 153 10.17 -17.92 26.81
N LEU A 154 8.93 -17.87 26.29
CA LEU A 154 7.96 -16.82 26.63
C LEU A 154 7.70 -16.73 28.15
N ALA A 155 7.65 -17.87 28.87
CA ALA A 155 7.45 -17.88 30.30
C ALA A 155 8.52 -17.11 31.10
N LYS A 156 9.72 -16.90 30.52
CA LYS A 156 10.82 -16.13 31.14
C LYS A 156 10.73 -14.62 30.93
N VAL A 157 9.86 -14.17 30.03
CA VAL A 157 9.68 -12.75 29.74
C VAL A 157 9.22 -12.01 30.99
N ARG A 158 9.91 -10.94 31.36
CA ARG A 158 9.56 -10.12 32.55
C ARG A 158 8.66 -8.96 32.11
N ILE A 159 7.51 -8.88 32.75
CA ILE A 159 6.44 -7.91 32.42
C ILE A 159 6.23 -7.01 33.64
N PRO A 160 6.16 -5.68 33.49
CA PRO A 160 5.71 -4.79 34.57
C PRO A 160 4.23 -5.04 34.83
N VAL A 161 3.88 -5.20 36.10
CA VAL A 161 2.52 -5.51 36.54
C VAL A 161 2.03 -4.38 37.50
N PRO A 162 1.72 -3.19 36.94
CA PRO A 162 1.12 -2.14 37.76
C PRO A 162 -0.28 -2.53 38.20
N PRO A 163 -0.83 -1.90 39.27
CA PRO A 163 -2.21 -2.12 39.66
C PRO A 163 -3.20 -1.96 38.53
N LEU A 164 -4.29 -2.74 38.53
CA LEU A 164 -5.28 -2.77 37.44
C LEU A 164 -5.85 -1.39 37.06
N GLU A 165 -5.89 -0.47 38.03
CA GLU A 165 -6.31 0.91 37.78
C GLU A 165 -5.35 1.64 36.82
N VAL A 166 -4.04 1.47 37.03
CA VAL A 166 -2.99 2.03 36.15
C VAL A 166 -3.05 1.37 34.79
N GLN A 167 -3.19 0.03 34.72
CA GLN A 167 -3.32 -0.69 33.47
C GLN A 167 -4.49 -0.14 32.64
N ARG A 168 -5.66 0.04 33.25
CA ARG A 168 -6.87 0.57 32.57
C ARG A 168 -6.68 2.01 32.09
N GLU A 169 -6.02 2.86 32.85
CA GLU A 169 -5.76 4.24 32.43
C GLU A 169 -4.77 4.29 31.23
N ILE A 170 -3.74 3.43 31.25
CA ILE A 170 -2.84 3.27 30.09
C ILE A 170 -3.61 2.80 28.86
N VAL A 171 -4.44 1.76 29.02
CA VAL A 171 -5.28 1.23 27.94
C VAL A 171 -6.20 2.32 27.38
N ARG A 172 -6.85 3.09 28.26
CA ARG A 172 -7.73 4.20 27.85
C ARG A 172 -7.00 5.22 26.97
N ILE A 173 -5.77 5.58 27.32
CA ILE A 173 -4.97 6.52 26.55
C ILE A 173 -4.52 5.89 25.23
N LEU A 174 -4.02 4.66 25.24
CA LEU A 174 -3.56 3.98 24.03
C LEU A 174 -4.71 3.69 23.04
N ASP A 175 -5.89 3.31 23.54
CA ASP A 175 -7.09 3.15 22.71
C ASP A 175 -7.48 4.47 22.03
N GLN A 176 -7.40 5.60 22.72
CA GLN A 176 -7.65 6.92 22.12
C GLN A 176 -6.65 7.26 21.03
N PHE A 177 -5.36 7.00 21.23
CA PHE A 177 -4.35 7.19 20.20
C PHE A 177 -4.60 6.32 18.96
N THR A 178 -4.90 5.03 19.17
CA THR A 178 -5.20 4.08 18.07
C THR A 178 -6.43 4.50 17.28
N GLN A 179 -7.46 4.98 17.97
CA GLN A 179 -8.68 5.49 17.33
C GLN A 179 -8.39 6.75 16.51
N LEU A 180 -7.65 7.72 17.07
CA LEU A 180 -7.30 8.96 16.37
C LEU A 180 -6.39 8.70 15.15
N GLU A 181 -5.49 7.72 15.23
CA GLU A 181 -4.67 7.30 14.08
C GLU A 181 -5.54 6.74 12.95
N ALA A 182 -6.49 5.86 13.27
CA ALA A 182 -7.40 5.28 12.28
C ALA A 182 -8.34 6.33 11.65
N GLU A 183 -8.86 7.27 12.46
CA GLU A 183 -9.69 8.37 11.97
C GLU A 183 -8.90 9.28 11.02
N LEU A 184 -7.67 9.64 11.39
CA LEU A 184 -6.80 10.46 10.54
C LEU A 184 -6.46 9.75 9.22
N GLU A 185 -6.10 8.46 9.26
CA GLU A 185 -5.82 7.68 8.06
C GLU A 185 -7.02 7.67 7.10
N ALA A 186 -8.22 7.42 7.63
CA ALA A 186 -9.45 7.44 6.83
C ALA A 186 -9.78 8.84 6.27
N GLU A 187 -9.57 9.91 7.05
CA GLU A 187 -9.79 11.30 6.60
C GLU A 187 -8.82 11.66 5.46
N LEU A 188 -7.56 11.32 5.61
CA LEU A 188 -6.52 11.60 4.62
C LEU A 188 -6.76 10.82 3.31
N GLU A 189 -7.13 9.54 3.38
CA GLU A 189 -7.50 8.75 2.20
C GLU A 189 -8.72 9.34 1.48
N ALA A 190 -9.74 9.77 2.24
CA ALA A 190 -10.94 10.41 1.69
C ALA A 190 -10.61 11.74 1.02
N GLU A 191 -9.75 12.57 1.61
CA GLU A 191 -9.29 13.84 1.04
C GLU A 191 -8.55 13.61 -0.29
N LEU A 192 -7.62 12.64 -0.33
CA LEU A 192 -6.89 12.31 -1.55
C LEU A 192 -7.82 11.86 -2.66
N GLU A 193 -8.79 10.99 -2.36
CA GLU A 193 -9.76 10.52 -3.34
C GLU A 193 -10.65 11.68 -3.84
N ALA A 194 -11.11 12.54 -2.93
CA ALA A 194 -11.90 13.71 -3.30
C ALA A 194 -11.12 14.66 -4.23
N ARG A 195 -9.83 14.88 -3.99
CA ARG A 195 -8.96 15.71 -4.85
C ARG A 195 -8.73 15.07 -6.21
N ARG A 196 -8.55 13.76 -6.27
CA ARG A 196 -8.46 13.03 -7.56
C ARG A 196 -9.73 13.17 -8.39
N GLN A 197 -10.89 13.02 -7.77
CA GLN A 197 -12.18 13.20 -8.44
C GLN A 197 -12.39 14.65 -8.91
N GLN A 198 -12.00 15.62 -8.09
CA GLN A 198 -12.03 17.03 -8.44
C GLN A 198 -11.12 17.33 -9.65
N TYR A 199 -9.91 16.79 -9.66
CA TYR A 199 -9.01 16.90 -10.82
C TYR A 199 -9.63 16.33 -12.09
N VAL A 200 -10.19 15.11 -12.03
CA VAL A 200 -10.85 14.48 -13.18
C VAL A 200 -12.01 15.34 -13.69
N PHE A 201 -12.84 15.87 -12.79
CA PHE A 201 -13.95 16.74 -13.13
C PHE A 201 -13.49 18.01 -13.87
N TYR A 202 -12.54 18.77 -13.30
CA TYR A 202 -12.06 19.99 -13.92
C TYR A 202 -11.26 19.74 -15.21
N ARG A 203 -10.50 18.65 -15.28
CA ARG A 203 -9.84 18.24 -16.53
C ARG A 203 -10.86 18.01 -17.63
N ASP A 204 -11.90 17.27 -17.35
CA ASP A 204 -12.90 16.94 -18.35
C ASP A 204 -13.76 18.17 -18.75
N GLU A 205 -14.08 19.07 -17.83
CA GLU A 205 -14.73 20.35 -18.08
C GLU A 205 -13.87 21.26 -19.00
N LEU A 206 -12.59 21.43 -18.64
CA LEU A 206 -11.68 22.30 -19.40
C LEU A 206 -11.34 21.74 -20.80
N LEU A 207 -11.41 20.43 -20.98
CA LEU A 207 -11.14 19.72 -22.23
C LEU A 207 -12.40 19.35 -23.00
N ALA A 208 -13.56 19.72 -22.52
CA ALA A 208 -14.84 19.57 -23.22
C ALA A 208 -15.01 20.72 -24.22
N PHE A 209 -14.63 20.49 -25.47
CA PHE A 209 -14.85 21.43 -26.56
C PHE A 209 -16.13 21.03 -27.33
N PRO A 210 -17.28 21.71 -27.12
CA PRO A 210 -18.52 21.37 -27.81
C PRO A 210 -18.38 21.67 -29.32
N GLU A 211 -19.02 20.85 -30.15
CA GLU A 211 -18.97 21.00 -31.61
C GLU A 211 -19.42 22.39 -32.10
N ALA A 212 -20.41 22.98 -31.42
CA ALA A 212 -20.88 24.33 -31.69
C ALA A 212 -19.91 25.45 -31.29
N GLY A 213 -18.79 25.11 -30.58
CA GLY A 213 -17.83 26.09 -30.05
C GLY A 213 -16.77 26.57 -31.02
N GLY A 214 -16.76 26.10 -32.27
CA GLY A 214 -15.83 26.55 -33.31
C GLY A 214 -14.38 26.07 -33.19
N VAL A 215 -14.08 25.19 -32.21
CA VAL A 215 -12.76 24.60 -32.10
C VAL A 215 -12.55 23.54 -33.17
N ARG A 216 -11.49 23.70 -33.98
CA ARG A 216 -11.14 22.74 -35.01
C ARG A 216 -10.87 21.36 -34.43
N ARG A 217 -11.45 20.32 -35.05
CA ARG A 217 -11.12 18.91 -34.76
C ARG A 217 -10.31 18.33 -35.92
N VAL A 218 -9.36 17.48 -35.58
CA VAL A 218 -8.46 16.84 -36.55
C VAL A 218 -8.36 15.36 -36.18
N SER A 219 -8.44 14.48 -37.19
CA SER A 219 -8.19 13.06 -36.94
C SER A 219 -6.69 12.81 -36.74
N MET A 220 -6.36 11.81 -35.92
CA MET A 220 -4.96 11.46 -35.66
C MET A 220 -4.26 11.06 -36.99
N GLY A 221 -4.97 10.39 -37.91
CA GLY A 221 -4.42 9.97 -39.18
C GLY A 221 -4.07 11.12 -40.12
N ASP A 222 -4.80 12.25 -40.03
CA ASP A 222 -4.54 13.46 -40.80
C ASP A 222 -3.51 14.39 -40.15
N ALA A 223 -3.28 14.22 -38.84
CA ALA A 223 -2.41 15.08 -38.07
C ALA A 223 -0.97 14.55 -37.94
N GLY A 224 -0.74 13.24 -38.22
CA GLY A 224 0.57 12.66 -38.02
C GLY A 224 0.67 11.17 -38.34
N SER A 225 1.72 10.55 -37.89
CA SER A 225 2.04 9.16 -38.21
C SER A 225 2.27 8.29 -36.98
N PHE A 226 1.78 7.04 -37.03
CA PHE A 226 2.01 6.03 -35.99
C PHE A 226 3.29 5.24 -36.24
N PHE A 227 3.98 4.92 -35.15
CA PHE A 227 5.15 4.07 -35.22
C PHE A 227 5.13 3.01 -34.07
N GLY A 228 5.94 1.96 -34.26
CA GLY A 228 6.17 0.96 -33.23
C GLY A 228 7.38 1.29 -32.39
N GLY A 229 7.49 0.64 -31.24
CA GLY A 229 8.69 0.68 -30.42
C GLY A 229 9.78 -0.27 -30.94
N LEU A 230 10.71 -0.62 -30.03
CA LEU A 230 11.83 -1.53 -30.26
C LEU A 230 11.40 -2.83 -30.94
N SER A 231 12.18 -3.27 -31.91
CA SER A 231 11.98 -4.54 -32.63
C SER A 231 13.19 -5.46 -32.47
N GLY A 232 12.96 -6.78 -32.49
CA GLY A 232 14.02 -7.78 -32.47
C GLY A 232 14.76 -7.89 -31.11
N LYS A 233 14.21 -7.35 -30.02
CA LYS A 233 14.81 -7.41 -28.67
C LYS A 233 14.32 -8.62 -27.88
N SER A 234 15.24 -9.26 -27.18
CA SER A 234 15.00 -10.36 -26.26
C SER A 234 15.08 -9.88 -24.78
N LYS A 235 14.67 -10.70 -23.84
CA LYS A 235 14.80 -10.39 -22.40
C LYS A 235 16.24 -10.06 -21.98
N ALA A 236 17.24 -10.67 -22.62
CA ALA A 236 18.66 -10.44 -22.32
C ALA A 236 19.11 -9.01 -22.65
N ASP A 237 18.50 -8.39 -23.69
CA ASP A 237 18.85 -7.03 -24.12
C ASP A 237 18.46 -5.96 -23.10
N PHE A 238 17.63 -6.30 -22.10
CA PHE A 238 17.19 -5.40 -21.03
C PHE A 238 17.96 -5.61 -19.71
N THR A 239 18.96 -6.51 -19.67
CA THR A 239 19.76 -6.77 -18.46
C THR A 239 20.96 -5.83 -18.37
N ASP A 240 21.68 -5.63 -19.50
CA ASP A 240 22.88 -4.77 -19.60
C ASP A 240 22.69 -3.75 -20.72
N GLY A 241 21.68 -2.90 -20.58
CA GLY A 241 21.34 -1.89 -21.58
C GLY A 241 22.34 -0.74 -21.63
N ASN A 242 22.58 -0.21 -22.86
CA ASN A 242 23.45 0.94 -23.12
C ASN A 242 22.69 2.17 -23.61
N ALA A 243 21.35 2.07 -23.74
CA ALA A 243 20.50 3.15 -24.21
C ALA A 243 19.18 3.18 -23.42
N ARG A 244 18.65 4.38 -23.19
CA ARG A 244 17.38 4.55 -22.47
C ARG A 244 16.18 4.12 -23.32
N PHE A 245 15.17 3.56 -22.66
CA PHE A 245 13.88 3.33 -23.29
C PHE A 245 12.71 3.65 -22.35
N VAL A 246 11.57 3.97 -22.90
CA VAL A 246 10.32 4.18 -22.16
C VAL A 246 9.61 2.83 -22.05
N SER A 247 9.54 2.32 -20.81
CA SER A 247 8.89 1.03 -20.51
C SER A 247 7.36 1.13 -20.59
N TYR A 248 6.68 -0.02 -20.68
CA TYR A 248 5.21 -0.08 -20.65
C TYR A 248 4.63 0.56 -19.38
N ILE A 249 5.23 0.27 -18.22
CA ILE A 249 4.79 0.80 -16.92
C ILE A 249 4.95 2.32 -16.86
N ASN A 250 6.00 2.87 -17.45
CA ASN A 250 6.19 4.32 -17.54
C ASN A 250 5.02 4.96 -18.33
N VAL A 251 4.69 4.44 -19.50
CA VAL A 251 3.55 4.92 -20.32
C VAL A 251 2.22 4.77 -19.58
N PHE A 252 2.02 3.65 -18.90
CA PHE A 252 0.76 3.32 -18.23
C PHE A 252 0.48 4.26 -17.04
N ASN A 253 1.48 4.46 -16.19
CA ASN A 253 1.31 5.18 -14.93
C ASN A 253 1.42 6.71 -15.06
N ASN A 254 2.14 7.23 -16.06
CA ASN A 254 2.47 8.64 -16.16
C ASN A 254 1.79 9.31 -17.36
N ILE A 255 1.21 10.49 -17.17
CA ILE A 255 0.66 11.29 -18.27
C ILE A 255 1.77 11.96 -19.08
N ALA A 256 2.88 12.33 -18.46
CA ALA A 256 4.13 12.70 -19.09
C ALA A 256 5.17 11.60 -18.87
N VAL A 257 6.03 11.35 -19.87
CA VAL A 257 7.09 10.35 -19.75
C VAL A 257 8.05 10.71 -18.62
N ASP A 258 8.19 9.83 -17.67
CA ASP A 258 9.17 9.97 -16.58
C ASP A 258 10.57 9.60 -17.09
N LEU A 259 11.41 10.61 -17.28
CA LEU A 259 12.79 10.47 -17.76
C LEU A 259 13.79 10.14 -16.63
N ALA A 260 13.38 10.17 -15.38
CA ALA A 260 14.23 9.82 -14.24
C ALA A 260 14.33 8.29 -14.03
N ARG A 261 13.45 7.50 -14.65
CA ARG A 261 13.48 6.04 -14.52
C ARG A 261 14.71 5.45 -15.21
N ASP A 262 15.33 4.49 -14.55
CA ASP A 262 16.50 3.75 -15.05
C ASP A 262 16.07 2.51 -15.86
N ASP A 263 15.33 2.75 -16.95
CA ASP A 263 14.93 1.72 -17.91
C ASP A 263 15.92 1.71 -19.08
N PHE A 264 16.76 0.66 -19.20
CA PHE A 264 17.80 0.54 -20.24
C PHE A 264 17.61 -0.67 -21.12
N VAL A 265 18.03 -0.54 -22.38
CA VAL A 265 18.03 -1.59 -23.40
C VAL A 265 19.34 -1.56 -24.18
N ARG A 266 19.82 -2.70 -24.61
CA ARG A 266 20.96 -2.79 -25.51
C ARG A 266 20.55 -2.44 -26.94
N VAL A 267 21.22 -1.45 -27.51
CA VAL A 267 21.09 -1.07 -28.93
C VAL A 267 22.50 -1.08 -29.54
N ASP A 268 22.74 -1.98 -30.49
CA ASP A 268 24.06 -2.14 -31.11
C ASP A 268 24.34 -1.05 -32.16
N PRO A 269 25.61 -0.68 -32.36
CA PRO A 269 25.99 0.28 -33.42
C PRO A 269 25.49 -0.15 -34.80
N GLY A 270 24.76 0.74 -35.48
CA GLY A 270 24.18 0.47 -36.80
C GLY A 270 22.80 -0.17 -36.78
N GLU A 271 22.27 -0.51 -35.60
CA GLU A 271 20.88 -0.98 -35.44
C GLU A 271 19.89 0.13 -35.73
N ARG A 272 18.90 -0.13 -36.62
CA ARG A 272 17.90 0.86 -37.00
C ARG A 272 16.68 0.78 -36.07
N GLN A 273 16.72 1.49 -34.98
CA GLN A 273 15.59 1.67 -34.06
C GLN A 273 15.09 3.12 -34.08
N ARG A 274 13.79 3.31 -33.98
CA ARG A 274 13.22 4.67 -33.95
C ARG A 274 13.35 5.30 -32.56
N THR A 275 13.91 6.49 -32.50
CA THR A 275 14.01 7.30 -31.29
C THR A 275 12.76 8.14 -31.06
N LEU A 276 12.46 8.38 -29.80
CA LEU A 276 11.46 9.35 -29.37
C LEU A 276 11.97 10.79 -29.52
N THR A 277 11.06 11.71 -29.62
CA THR A 277 11.31 13.16 -29.64
C THR A 277 10.27 13.88 -28.78
N ARG A 278 10.56 15.10 -28.33
CA ARG A 278 9.59 15.94 -27.65
C ARG A 278 8.33 16.11 -28.52
N GLY A 279 7.17 15.96 -27.89
CA GLY A 279 5.86 16.03 -28.55
C GLY A 279 5.33 14.66 -29.02
N ASP A 280 6.12 13.58 -28.95
CA ASP A 280 5.58 12.25 -29.23
C ASP A 280 4.53 11.86 -28.19
N ILE A 281 3.39 11.37 -28.68
CA ILE A 281 2.31 10.83 -27.87
C ILE A 281 2.39 9.31 -27.94
N ILE A 282 2.43 8.66 -26.80
CA ILE A 282 2.63 7.23 -26.69
C ILE A 282 1.37 6.58 -26.13
N PHE A 283 0.96 5.45 -26.68
CA PHE A 283 -0.18 4.66 -26.19
C PHE A 283 0.26 3.24 -25.85
N THR A 284 -0.26 2.67 -24.74
CA THR A 284 -0.11 1.24 -24.50
C THR A 284 -0.84 0.46 -25.59
N GLY A 285 -0.17 -0.50 -26.21
CA GLY A 285 -0.70 -1.25 -27.36
C GLY A 285 -1.72 -2.33 -26.98
N SER A 286 -1.69 -2.82 -25.74
CA SER A 286 -2.60 -3.85 -25.24
C SER A 286 -2.78 -3.79 -23.72
N SER A 287 -3.90 -4.32 -23.22
CA SER A 287 -4.19 -4.54 -21.79
C SER A 287 -5.03 -5.80 -21.58
N GLU A 288 -5.06 -6.32 -20.37
CA GLU A 288 -5.96 -7.40 -19.94
C GLU A 288 -7.37 -6.88 -19.62
N THR A 289 -7.51 -5.58 -19.34
CA THR A 289 -8.79 -4.91 -19.07
C THR A 289 -9.14 -3.94 -20.20
N PRO A 290 -10.41 -3.83 -20.61
CA PRO A 290 -10.84 -2.92 -21.67
C PRO A 290 -10.63 -1.45 -21.28
N ASP A 291 -10.82 -1.08 -20.03
CA ASP A 291 -10.76 0.31 -19.58
C ASP A 291 -9.32 0.86 -19.51
N GLU A 292 -8.33 -0.02 -19.42
CA GLU A 292 -6.91 0.35 -19.33
C GLU A 292 -6.19 0.30 -20.68
N VAL A 293 -6.83 -0.22 -21.72
CA VAL A 293 -6.18 -0.31 -23.03
C VAL A 293 -5.95 1.07 -23.65
N GLY A 294 -4.80 1.28 -24.29
CA GLY A 294 -4.47 2.54 -24.94
C GLY A 294 -4.26 3.70 -23.98
N MET A 295 -3.78 3.43 -22.74
CA MET A 295 -3.33 4.50 -21.84
C MET A 295 -2.22 5.29 -22.50
N SER A 296 -2.26 6.63 -22.37
CA SER A 296 -1.34 7.52 -23.07
C SER A 296 -0.33 8.17 -22.14
N SER A 297 0.83 8.49 -22.70
CA SER A 297 1.87 9.33 -22.09
C SER A 297 2.49 10.22 -23.16
N VAL A 298 2.98 11.40 -22.81
CA VAL A 298 3.54 12.36 -23.76
C VAL A 298 4.98 12.67 -23.39
N VAL A 299 5.86 12.78 -24.40
CA VAL A 299 7.22 13.27 -24.21
C VAL A 299 7.18 14.78 -24.14
N THR A 300 7.12 15.35 -22.93
CA THR A 300 6.95 16.80 -22.71
C THR A 300 8.28 17.55 -22.71
N GLN A 301 9.40 16.87 -22.45
CA GLN A 301 10.73 17.45 -22.35
C GLN A 301 11.64 17.05 -23.50
N GLY A 302 12.66 17.85 -23.75
CA GLY A 302 13.74 17.47 -24.67
C GLY A 302 14.54 16.30 -24.14
N LEU A 303 14.88 15.36 -25.02
CA LEU A 303 15.67 14.18 -24.68
C LEU A 303 17.17 14.50 -24.85
N ALA A 304 17.95 14.31 -23.81
CA ALA A 304 19.40 14.57 -23.84
C ALA A 304 20.19 13.51 -24.64
N GLU A 305 19.62 12.29 -24.72
CA GLU A 305 20.21 11.13 -25.41
C GLU A 305 19.15 10.35 -26.19
N PRO A 306 19.56 9.54 -27.18
CA PRO A 306 18.62 8.70 -27.91
C PRO A 306 17.83 7.80 -26.96
N THR A 307 16.51 8.01 -26.92
CA THR A 307 15.57 7.26 -26.08
C THR A 307 14.59 6.51 -26.96
N TYR A 308 14.35 5.25 -26.64
CA TYR A 308 13.55 4.35 -27.45
C TYR A 308 12.21 4.03 -26.78
N LEU A 309 11.26 3.50 -27.54
CA LEU A 309 9.96 3.07 -27.05
C LEU A 309 9.95 1.55 -26.90
N ASN A 310 9.33 1.03 -25.84
CA ASN A 310 9.12 -0.41 -25.70
C ASN A 310 8.26 -1.00 -26.82
N SER A 311 8.40 -2.30 -27.11
CA SER A 311 7.75 -2.99 -28.23
C SER A 311 6.23 -3.17 -28.06
N PHE A 312 5.69 -2.99 -26.87
CA PHE A 312 4.26 -3.16 -26.54
C PHE A 312 3.46 -1.86 -26.60
N SER A 313 4.10 -0.76 -26.99
CA SER A 313 3.48 0.56 -27.10
C SER A 313 3.46 1.06 -28.54
N ILE A 314 2.59 2.01 -28.79
CA ILE A 314 2.41 2.68 -30.09
C ILE A 314 2.78 4.15 -29.89
N GLY A 315 3.77 4.64 -30.65
CA GLY A 315 4.08 6.05 -30.73
C GLY A 315 3.25 6.73 -31.81
N PHE A 316 2.88 7.97 -31.58
CA PHE A 316 2.25 8.86 -32.54
C PHE A 316 3.03 10.18 -32.56
N ARG A 317 3.45 10.59 -33.75
CA ARG A 317 4.20 11.82 -33.98
C ARG A 317 3.41 12.73 -34.91
N LEU A 318 3.21 13.96 -34.48
CA LEU A 318 2.57 15.00 -35.26
C LEU A 318 3.48 15.40 -36.44
N ASP A 319 2.91 15.58 -37.63
CA ASP A 319 3.61 16.11 -38.80
C ASP A 319 3.96 17.59 -38.61
N ASN A 320 3.09 18.33 -37.93
CA ASN A 320 3.35 19.69 -37.44
C ASN A 320 3.46 19.66 -35.90
N PRO A 321 4.66 19.76 -35.34
CA PRO A 321 4.88 19.77 -33.89
C PRO A 321 4.18 20.92 -33.17
N ASP A 322 3.92 22.02 -33.88
CA ASP A 322 3.23 23.18 -33.30
C ASP A 322 1.72 23.03 -33.22
N LEU A 323 1.14 21.92 -33.70
CA LEU A 323 -0.31 21.73 -33.65
C LEU A 323 -0.83 21.59 -32.20
N LEU A 324 -0.15 20.80 -31.38
CA LEU A 324 -0.45 20.65 -29.95
C LEU A 324 0.77 20.98 -29.10
N ASP A 325 0.55 21.71 -28.02
CA ASP A 325 1.52 21.80 -26.94
C ASP A 325 1.62 20.46 -26.21
N PRO A 326 2.83 19.90 -25.97
CA PRO A 326 2.99 18.63 -25.26
C PRO A 326 2.39 18.62 -23.85
N GLU A 327 2.45 19.76 -23.12
CA GLU A 327 1.85 19.86 -21.77
C GLU A 327 0.32 19.85 -21.86
N PHE A 328 -0.29 20.44 -22.87
CA PHE A 328 -1.71 20.32 -23.13
C PHE A 328 -2.08 18.89 -23.57
N ALA A 329 -1.30 18.30 -24.47
CA ALA A 329 -1.55 16.97 -25.03
C ALA A 329 -1.57 15.88 -23.95
N LYS A 330 -0.71 15.95 -22.90
CA LYS A 330 -0.67 14.96 -21.83
C LYS A 330 -2.01 14.86 -21.08
N HIS A 331 -2.66 15.99 -20.82
CA HIS A 331 -3.98 16.03 -20.18
C HIS A 331 -5.08 15.64 -21.17
N LEU A 332 -5.03 16.16 -22.42
CA LEU A 332 -6.04 15.89 -23.42
C LEU A 332 -6.24 14.39 -23.67
N PHE A 333 -5.17 13.65 -23.95
CA PHE A 333 -5.26 12.22 -24.27
C PHE A 333 -5.60 11.33 -23.06
N ARG A 334 -5.58 11.89 -21.86
CA ARG A 334 -6.06 11.25 -20.61
C ARG A 334 -7.48 11.68 -20.22
N SER A 335 -8.07 12.68 -20.90
CA SER A 335 -9.46 13.09 -20.63
C SER A 335 -10.44 11.96 -20.91
N THR A 336 -11.57 11.95 -20.23
CA THR A 336 -12.60 10.90 -20.37
C THR A 336 -13.13 10.85 -21.81
N GLY A 337 -13.32 11.98 -22.47
CA GLY A 337 -13.77 12.02 -23.87
C GLY A 337 -12.79 11.37 -24.84
N MET A 338 -11.48 11.64 -24.68
CA MET A 338 -10.46 11.01 -25.49
C MET A 338 -10.30 9.52 -25.15
N ARG A 339 -10.31 9.16 -23.86
CA ARG A 339 -10.23 7.77 -23.41
C ARG A 339 -11.35 6.91 -24.00
N GLN A 340 -12.58 7.39 -23.99
CA GLN A 340 -13.73 6.68 -24.59
C GLN A 340 -13.54 6.42 -26.09
N GLN A 341 -12.98 7.36 -26.86
CA GLN A 341 -12.68 7.15 -28.26
C GLN A 341 -11.55 6.12 -28.43
N ILE A 342 -10.46 6.22 -27.67
CA ILE A 342 -9.29 5.34 -27.75
C ILE A 342 -9.66 3.90 -27.39
N ILE A 343 -10.43 3.67 -26.32
CA ILE A 343 -10.89 2.34 -25.89
C ILE A 343 -11.69 1.66 -27.01
N LYS A 344 -12.55 2.37 -27.73
CA LYS A 344 -13.32 1.85 -28.87
C LYS A 344 -12.45 1.39 -30.04
N THR A 345 -11.17 1.79 -30.09
CA THR A 345 -10.24 1.33 -31.12
C THR A 345 -9.66 -0.06 -30.84
N ALA A 346 -9.78 -0.53 -29.60
CA ALA A 346 -9.29 -1.84 -29.20
C ALA A 346 -10.26 -2.98 -29.56
N SER A 347 -9.75 -4.19 -29.60
CA SER A 347 -10.50 -5.44 -29.78
C SER A 347 -9.78 -6.61 -29.12
N GLY A 348 -10.54 -7.59 -28.68
CA GLY A 348 -10.05 -8.79 -28.00
C GLY A 348 -11.07 -9.30 -26.99
N VAL A 349 -10.80 -10.44 -26.36
CA VAL A 349 -11.66 -11.04 -25.32
C VAL A 349 -10.91 -11.15 -23.99
N THR A 350 -9.73 -11.80 -23.99
CA THR A 350 -8.87 -11.95 -22.81
C THR A 350 -7.72 -10.92 -22.81
N ARG A 351 -7.37 -10.40 -23.97
CA ARG A 351 -6.39 -9.35 -24.15
C ARG A 351 -6.88 -8.38 -25.21
N PHE A 352 -7.01 -7.14 -24.84
CA PHE A 352 -7.49 -6.06 -25.71
C PHE A 352 -6.30 -5.40 -26.40
N ASN A 353 -6.34 -5.29 -27.72
CA ASN A 353 -5.27 -4.72 -28.53
C ASN A 353 -5.77 -3.50 -29.31
N VAL A 354 -5.03 -2.40 -29.25
CA VAL A 354 -5.31 -1.17 -29.99
C VAL A 354 -5.02 -1.36 -31.48
N SER A 355 -5.97 -0.99 -32.32
CA SER A 355 -5.78 -0.97 -33.77
C SER A 355 -5.28 0.40 -34.22
N LYS A 356 -4.07 0.48 -34.82
CA LYS A 356 -3.52 1.73 -35.37
C LYS A 356 -4.44 2.34 -36.45
N ALA A 357 -5.07 1.51 -37.28
CA ALA A 357 -5.98 1.97 -38.33
C ALA A 357 -7.26 2.62 -37.75
N ARG A 358 -7.77 2.08 -36.61
CA ARG A 358 -8.92 2.68 -35.90
C ARG A 358 -8.50 3.88 -35.08
N LEU A 359 -7.31 3.84 -34.46
CA LEU A 359 -6.75 4.96 -33.70
C LEU A 359 -6.55 6.19 -34.61
N GLY A 360 -6.19 5.98 -35.87
CA GLY A 360 -6.09 7.05 -36.90
C GLY A 360 -7.40 7.82 -37.12
N LYS A 361 -8.56 7.21 -36.81
CA LYS A 361 -9.88 7.85 -36.92
C LYS A 361 -10.32 8.61 -35.69
N VAL A 362 -9.56 8.52 -34.61
CA VAL A 362 -9.84 9.29 -33.37
C VAL A 362 -9.61 10.76 -33.63
N GLU A 363 -10.59 11.58 -33.31
CA GLU A 363 -10.53 13.04 -33.48
C GLU A 363 -10.24 13.74 -32.16
N PHE A 364 -9.35 14.72 -32.21
CA PHE A 364 -9.00 15.56 -31.08
C PHE A 364 -9.18 17.04 -31.37
N PRO A 365 -9.56 17.85 -30.38
CA PRO A 365 -9.69 19.30 -30.54
C PRO A 365 -8.34 20.00 -30.61
N VAL A 366 -8.26 21.07 -31.41
CA VAL A 366 -7.06 21.91 -31.53
C VAL A 366 -7.47 23.36 -31.23
N PRO A 367 -7.53 23.76 -29.95
CA PRO A 367 -7.77 25.16 -29.57
C PRO A 367 -6.56 26.04 -29.89
N SER A 368 -6.71 27.37 -29.70
CA SER A 368 -5.61 28.32 -29.87
C SER A 368 -4.44 27.99 -28.93
N LYS A 369 -3.23 28.40 -29.29
CA LYS A 369 -2.03 28.19 -28.47
C LYS A 369 -2.16 28.78 -27.06
N ASP A 370 -2.75 29.96 -26.94
CA ASP A 370 -2.97 30.62 -25.64
C ASP A 370 -3.93 29.81 -24.77
N GLU A 371 -4.97 29.23 -25.39
CA GLU A 371 -5.92 28.38 -24.67
C GLU A 371 -5.31 27.04 -24.27
N GLN A 372 -4.47 26.41 -25.12
CA GLN A 372 -3.70 25.22 -24.79
C GLN A 372 -2.80 25.48 -23.58
N ALA A 373 -2.03 26.58 -23.59
CA ALA A 373 -1.14 26.95 -22.49
C ALA A 373 -1.92 27.25 -21.18
N ARG A 374 -3.06 27.96 -21.30
CA ARG A 374 -3.92 28.27 -20.14
C ARG A 374 -4.46 27.01 -19.49
N ILE A 375 -4.99 26.08 -20.30
CA ILE A 375 -5.57 24.83 -19.79
C ILE A 375 -4.47 23.94 -19.19
N ALA A 376 -3.33 23.79 -19.87
CA ALA A 376 -2.20 23.04 -19.37
C ALA A 376 -1.75 23.55 -17.99
N GLY A 377 -1.52 24.88 -17.86
CA GLY A 377 -1.09 25.46 -16.59
C GLY A 377 -2.05 25.21 -15.44
N VAL A 378 -3.37 25.36 -15.65
CA VAL A 378 -4.38 25.06 -14.62
C VAL A 378 -4.34 23.58 -14.21
N LEU A 379 -4.24 22.68 -15.19
CA LEU A 379 -4.26 21.23 -14.90
C LEU A 379 -2.95 20.76 -14.26
N ASP A 380 -1.81 21.37 -14.62
CA ASP A 380 -0.52 21.11 -13.99
C ASP A 380 -0.51 21.53 -12.50
N ASP A 381 -1.11 22.69 -12.18
CA ASP A 381 -1.24 23.13 -10.79
C ASP A 381 -2.12 22.13 -9.97
N PHE A 382 -3.21 21.64 -10.55
CA PHE A 382 -4.04 20.63 -9.90
C PHE A 382 -3.31 19.28 -9.73
N GLU A 383 -2.57 18.84 -10.76
CA GLU A 383 -1.80 17.60 -10.70
C GLU A 383 -0.69 17.70 -9.64
N ALA A 384 0.03 18.82 -9.58
CA ALA A 384 1.04 19.08 -8.56
C ALA A 384 0.45 19.03 -7.15
N LEU A 385 -0.76 19.57 -6.94
CA LEU A 385 -1.46 19.50 -5.66
C LEU A 385 -1.81 18.08 -5.28
N VAL A 386 -2.37 17.28 -6.19
CA VAL A 386 -2.72 15.87 -5.94
C VAL A 386 -1.46 15.04 -5.66
N ASN A 387 -0.37 15.26 -6.40
CA ASN A 387 0.90 14.56 -6.20
C ASN A 387 1.54 14.93 -4.85
N SER A 388 1.55 16.21 -4.50
CA SER A 388 2.07 16.69 -3.21
C SER A 388 1.32 16.06 -2.02
N LEU A 389 0.00 15.91 -2.11
CA LEU A 389 -0.78 15.17 -1.11
C LEU A 389 -0.43 13.69 -1.10
N SER A 390 -0.32 13.05 -2.27
CA SER A 390 0.02 11.63 -2.39
C SER A 390 1.39 11.28 -1.82
N GLU A 391 2.35 12.22 -1.86
CA GLU A 391 3.69 12.06 -1.27
C GLU A 391 3.71 12.46 0.21
N GLY A 392 3.00 13.51 0.59
CA GLY A 392 2.97 14.04 1.96
C GLY A 392 2.21 13.15 2.95
N LEU A 393 1.10 12.53 2.53
CA LEU A 393 0.27 11.69 3.39
C LEU A 393 1.00 10.49 3.98
N PRO A 394 1.74 9.66 3.20
CA PRO A 394 2.51 8.56 3.77
C PRO A 394 3.58 9.03 4.76
N ALA A 395 4.20 10.18 4.51
CA ALA A 395 5.21 10.74 5.41
C ALA A 395 4.59 11.22 6.73
N GLU A 396 3.42 11.85 6.69
CA GLU A 396 2.68 12.26 7.89
C GLU A 396 2.22 11.06 8.70
N LEU A 397 1.63 10.05 8.06
CA LEU A 397 1.24 8.80 8.73
C LEU A 397 2.44 8.10 9.38
N ALA A 398 3.58 8.03 8.70
CA ALA A 398 4.81 7.47 9.26
C ALA A 398 5.29 8.25 10.48
N ALA A 399 5.27 9.59 10.44
CA ALA A 399 5.64 10.44 11.57
C ALA A 399 4.68 10.25 12.76
N ARG A 400 3.37 10.13 12.51
CA ARG A 400 2.36 9.85 13.55
C ARG A 400 2.54 8.47 14.17
N ARG A 401 2.84 7.44 13.38
CA ARG A 401 3.15 6.10 13.88
C ARG A 401 4.40 6.09 14.75
N GLN A 402 5.46 6.80 14.37
CA GLN A 402 6.64 6.97 15.23
C GLN A 402 6.31 7.68 16.55
N GLN A 403 5.49 8.72 16.48
CA GLN A 403 5.03 9.44 17.66
C GLN A 403 4.19 8.54 18.58
N TYR A 404 3.27 7.75 18.02
CA TYR A 404 2.48 6.76 18.76
C TYR A 404 3.39 5.72 19.44
N GLU A 405 4.35 5.13 18.70
CA GLU A 405 5.29 4.16 19.26
C GLU A 405 6.10 4.73 20.43
N TYR A 406 6.58 5.96 20.28
CA TYR A 406 7.29 6.65 21.35
C TYR A 406 6.44 6.83 22.62
N TYR A 407 5.20 7.31 22.49
CA TYR A 407 4.32 7.50 23.65
C TYR A 407 3.85 6.17 24.24
N ARG A 408 3.54 5.17 23.42
CA ARG A 408 3.22 3.81 23.87
C ARG A 408 4.36 3.25 24.72
N ASP A 409 5.58 3.31 24.22
CA ASP A 409 6.75 2.79 24.93
C ASP A 409 7.01 3.57 26.23
N LYS A 410 6.82 4.88 26.23
CA LYS A 410 6.92 5.71 27.43
C LYS A 410 5.88 5.33 28.48
N LEU A 411 4.63 5.09 28.09
CA LEU A 411 3.53 4.70 28.98
C LEU A 411 3.69 3.27 29.55
N LEU A 412 4.43 2.41 28.86
CA LEU A 412 4.66 1.02 29.22
C LEU A 412 6.04 0.76 29.84
N THR A 413 6.82 1.81 30.08
CA THR A 413 8.13 1.75 30.74
C THR A 413 8.00 2.24 32.19
N PHE A 414 8.42 1.42 33.11
CA PHE A 414 8.36 1.70 34.58
C PHE A 414 9.71 1.50 35.22
N GLU A 415 9.90 2.17 36.36
CA GLU A 415 10.97 1.86 37.28
C GLU A 415 10.58 0.61 38.12
N GLU A 416 11.49 -0.35 38.16
CA GLU A 416 11.28 -1.59 38.92
C GLU A 416 11.38 -1.29 40.42
N ALA A 417 10.44 -1.83 41.20
CA ALA A 417 10.48 -1.73 42.65
C ALA A 417 11.77 -2.36 43.20
N ALA A 418 12.41 -1.71 44.13
CA ALA A 418 13.54 -2.29 44.84
C ALA A 418 13.13 -3.58 45.54
N ALA A 419 13.93 -4.65 45.36
CA ALA A 419 13.67 -5.97 45.95
C ALA A 419 13.77 -5.97 47.46
#